data_38233e0dab0b1bed0e6f36344dca179a
#
_entry.id   38233e0dab0b1bed0e6f36344dca179a
#
_cell.length_a   1.000
_cell.length_b   1.000
_cell.length_c   1.000
_cell.angle_alpha   90.00
_cell.angle_beta   90.00
_cell.angle_gamma   90.00
#
_symmetry.space_group_name_H-M   'P 1'
#
loop_
_entity.id
_entity.type
_entity.pdbx_description
1 polymer ?
#
loop_
_entity_poly.entity_id
_entity_poly.type
_entity_poly.pdbx_seq_one_letter_code
_entity_poly.pdbx_strand_id
1 'polypeptide(L)'
;SSYAVSVFPPEHFDIADIIAVVSTEKKFLATSEGQKSARTSPFFETRLGLIKDKIERVKKAIEEKNFSEFGELVETEALEFHSILFTSRPPLFYWTPSTVVVMKQVQNWRREGLECYFTINTGQDVHVICKKEDAEKVSQKLTELPEVIKTITNFPSPGAHLV
;
A
#
# COMPACT_ATOMS: atom_id res chain seq x y z
N SER A 1 -9.52 -6.34 23.74
CA SER A 1 -9.84 -7.15 22.56
C SER A 1 -9.80 -6.27 21.33
N SER A 2 -9.26 -6.78 20.22
CA SER A 2 -9.27 -6.12 18.93
C SER A 2 -10.40 -6.70 18.07
N TYR A 3 -11.14 -5.86 17.40
CA TYR A 3 -12.19 -6.28 16.46
C TYR A 3 -12.23 -5.28 15.30
N ALA A 4 -12.73 -5.74 14.15
CA ALA A 4 -12.97 -4.91 12.98
C ALA A 4 -14.47 -4.76 12.75
N VAL A 5 -14.87 -3.60 12.24
CA VAL A 5 -16.24 -3.31 11.81
C VAL A 5 -16.21 -2.85 10.37
N SER A 6 -17.19 -3.26 9.56
CA SER A 6 -17.38 -2.73 8.21
C SER A 6 -17.96 -1.33 8.33
N VAL A 7 -17.27 -0.35 7.73
CA VAL A 7 -17.73 1.05 7.70
C VAL A 7 -18.67 1.28 6.51
N PHE A 8 -18.35 0.66 5.36
CA PHE A 8 -19.13 0.75 4.13
C PHE A 8 -19.27 -0.64 3.49
N PRO A 9 -20.32 -0.88 2.69
CA PRO A 9 -20.44 -2.11 1.93
C PRO A 9 -19.40 -2.18 0.79
N PRO A 10 -19.08 -3.37 0.26
CA PRO A 10 -18.07 -3.54 -0.78
C PRO A 10 -18.28 -2.68 -2.03
N GLU A 11 -19.53 -2.45 -2.39
CA GLU A 11 -19.94 -1.70 -3.58
C GLU A 11 -19.83 -0.18 -3.40
N HIS A 12 -19.49 0.27 -2.18
CA HIS A 12 -19.44 1.70 -1.90
C HIS A 12 -18.33 2.41 -2.67
N PHE A 13 -17.19 1.78 -2.85
CA PHE A 13 -16.04 2.41 -3.49
C PHE A 13 -15.44 1.48 -4.56
N ASP A 14 -15.56 1.87 -5.83
CA ASP A 14 -15.11 1.09 -6.99
C ASP A 14 -13.59 1.19 -7.18
N ILE A 15 -12.86 0.48 -6.33
CA ILE A 15 -11.39 0.36 -6.36
C ILE A 15 -10.95 -1.08 -6.64
N ALA A 16 -9.71 -1.23 -7.08
CA ALA A 16 -9.01 -2.50 -7.19
C ALA A 16 -7.64 -2.38 -6.53
N ASP A 17 -7.18 -3.48 -5.95
CA ASP A 17 -5.83 -3.69 -5.44
C ASP A 17 -5.14 -4.76 -6.28
N ILE A 18 -4.13 -4.37 -7.05
CA ILE A 18 -3.33 -5.28 -7.86
C ILE A 18 -1.97 -5.45 -7.19
N ILE A 19 -1.72 -6.65 -6.66
CA ILE A 19 -0.44 -6.98 -6.04
C ILE A 19 0.56 -7.35 -7.14
N ALA A 20 1.62 -6.57 -7.28
CA ALA A 20 2.78 -6.90 -8.09
C ALA A 20 3.76 -7.72 -7.25
N VAL A 21 3.80 -9.03 -7.49
CA VAL A 21 4.76 -9.94 -6.83
C VAL A 21 6.11 -9.78 -7.50
N VAL A 22 7.09 -9.25 -6.80
CA VAL A 22 8.43 -8.96 -7.31
C VAL A 22 9.50 -9.92 -6.78
N SER A 23 9.16 -10.75 -5.79
CA SER A 23 10.07 -11.75 -5.25
C SER A 23 9.31 -12.93 -4.69
N THR A 24 9.87 -14.14 -4.87
CA THR A 24 9.41 -15.37 -4.20
C THR A 24 10.27 -15.72 -3.00
N GLU A 25 11.30 -14.95 -2.73
CA GLU A 25 12.20 -15.18 -1.61
C GLU A 25 11.53 -14.87 -0.28
N LYS A 26 11.82 -15.69 0.71
CA LYS A 26 11.34 -15.43 2.07
C LYS A 26 11.99 -14.15 2.59
N LYS A 27 11.17 -13.23 3.07
CA LYS A 27 11.67 -11.97 3.66
C LYS A 27 12.64 -12.27 4.83
N PHE A 28 13.73 -11.52 4.86
CA PHE A 28 14.82 -11.72 5.82
C PHE A 28 14.40 -11.41 7.27
N LEU A 29 13.49 -10.46 7.47
CA LEU A 29 13.06 -9.99 8.79
C LEU A 29 11.56 -10.18 9.00
N ALA A 30 11.19 -10.68 10.18
CA ALA A 30 9.80 -10.78 10.59
C ALA A 30 9.20 -9.39 10.87
N THR A 31 7.90 -9.24 10.61
CA THR A 31 7.16 -7.99 10.87
C THR A 31 7.28 -7.54 12.34
N SER A 32 7.30 -8.49 13.28
CA SER A 32 7.43 -8.22 14.71
C SER A 32 8.75 -7.56 15.10
N GLU A 33 9.83 -7.87 14.40
CA GLU A 33 11.14 -7.25 14.60
C GLU A 33 11.13 -5.81 14.07
N GLY A 34 10.53 -5.60 12.89
CA GLY A 34 10.33 -4.27 12.34
C GLY A 34 9.55 -3.35 13.28
N GLN A 35 8.46 -3.85 13.87
CA GLN A 35 7.65 -3.09 14.83
C GLN A 35 8.42 -2.70 16.10
N LYS A 36 9.29 -3.56 16.61
CA LYS A 36 10.14 -3.25 17.77
C LYS A 36 11.18 -2.19 17.44
N SER A 37 11.85 -2.32 16.30
CA SER A 37 12.90 -1.39 15.86
C SER A 37 12.34 -0.02 15.49
N ALA A 38 11.11 0.08 15.00
CA ALA A 38 10.48 1.33 14.57
C ALA A 38 10.54 2.43 15.63
N ARG A 39 10.39 2.08 16.91
CA ARG A 39 10.45 3.03 18.03
C ARG A 39 11.81 3.72 18.21
N THR A 40 12.86 3.17 17.60
CA THR A 40 14.22 3.76 17.67
C THR A 40 14.45 4.83 16.62
N SER A 41 13.53 4.98 15.65
CA SER A 41 13.59 6.04 14.65
C SER A 41 13.34 7.41 15.27
N PRO A 42 14.13 8.44 14.90
CA PRO A 42 13.89 9.80 15.36
C PRO A 42 12.58 10.40 14.84
N PHE A 43 11.95 9.79 13.83
CA PHE A 43 10.70 10.25 13.23
C PHE A 43 9.45 9.53 13.78
N PHE A 44 9.64 8.56 14.69
CA PHE A 44 8.54 7.72 15.18
C PHE A 44 7.45 8.53 15.88
N GLU A 45 7.81 9.40 16.81
CA GLU A 45 6.84 10.22 17.57
C GLU A 45 6.11 11.23 16.66
N THR A 46 6.82 11.84 15.71
CA THR A 46 6.21 12.74 14.72
C THR A 46 5.14 12.01 13.93
N ARG A 47 5.45 10.80 13.44
CA ARG A 47 4.47 9.99 12.70
C ARG A 47 3.27 9.64 13.58
N LEU A 48 3.46 9.24 14.83
CA LEU A 48 2.35 8.93 15.73
C LEU A 48 1.41 10.12 15.92
N GLY A 49 1.96 11.34 16.01
CA GLY A 49 1.16 12.55 16.11
C GLY A 49 0.26 12.81 14.90
N LEU A 50 0.64 12.32 13.73
CA LEU A 50 -0.12 12.53 12.48
C LEU A 50 -1.17 11.43 12.21
N ILE A 51 -1.09 10.27 12.88
CA ILE A 51 -1.92 9.10 12.57
C ILE A 51 -3.42 9.38 12.71
N LYS A 52 -3.82 10.08 13.76
CA LYS A 52 -5.24 10.35 14.02
C LYS A 52 -5.87 11.14 12.86
N ASP A 53 -5.22 12.20 12.45
CA ASP A 53 -5.73 13.06 11.37
C ASP A 53 -5.76 12.31 10.03
N LYS A 54 -4.75 11.47 9.77
CA LYS A 54 -4.73 10.62 8.57
C LYS A 54 -5.87 9.62 8.54
N ILE A 55 -6.18 8.97 9.67
CA ILE A 55 -7.31 8.04 9.76
C ILE A 55 -8.62 8.75 9.42
N GLU A 56 -8.85 9.94 9.94
CA GLU A 56 -10.05 10.71 9.63
C GLU A 56 -10.10 11.14 8.16
N ARG A 57 -8.98 11.56 7.59
CA ARG A 57 -8.88 11.91 6.17
C ARG A 57 -9.14 10.71 5.26
N VAL A 58 -8.58 9.53 5.57
CA VAL A 58 -8.82 8.30 4.79
C VAL A 58 -10.29 7.92 4.84
N LYS A 59 -10.93 7.95 6.03
CA LYS A 59 -12.36 7.67 6.17
C LYS A 59 -13.20 8.62 5.32
N LYS A 60 -12.89 9.92 5.37
CA LYS A 60 -13.58 10.93 4.59
C LYS A 60 -13.39 10.71 3.09
N ALA A 61 -12.18 10.43 2.64
CA ALA A 61 -11.89 10.16 1.23
C ALA A 61 -12.68 8.94 0.70
N ILE A 62 -12.81 7.89 1.53
CA ILE A 62 -13.62 6.70 1.20
C ILE A 62 -15.10 7.09 1.17
N GLU A 63 -15.61 7.79 2.17
CA GLU A 63 -17.01 8.24 2.27
C GLU A 63 -17.42 9.07 1.05
N GLU A 64 -16.58 10.03 0.66
CA GLU A 64 -16.79 10.93 -0.49
C GLU A 64 -16.42 10.29 -1.84
N LYS A 65 -15.90 9.06 -1.85
CA LYS A 65 -15.39 8.37 -3.05
C LYS A 65 -14.31 9.19 -3.79
N ASN A 66 -13.56 9.98 -3.05
CA ASN A 66 -12.47 10.79 -3.58
C ASN A 66 -11.22 9.92 -3.78
N PHE A 67 -11.11 9.33 -4.97
CA PHE A 67 -10.03 8.38 -5.27
C PHE A 67 -8.64 9.04 -5.24
N SER A 68 -8.51 10.27 -5.72
CA SER A 68 -7.22 10.98 -5.73
C SER A 68 -6.72 11.23 -4.31
N GLU A 69 -7.55 11.77 -3.43
CA GLU A 69 -7.19 11.99 -2.02
C GLU A 69 -6.87 10.66 -1.30
N PHE A 70 -7.68 9.62 -1.54
CA PHE A 70 -7.44 8.29 -0.98
C PHE A 70 -6.08 7.74 -1.42
N GLY A 71 -5.78 7.79 -2.72
CA GLY A 71 -4.56 7.27 -3.28
C GLY A 71 -3.31 8.02 -2.80
N GLU A 72 -3.36 9.35 -2.73
CA GLU A 72 -2.27 10.17 -2.18
C GLU A 72 -1.99 9.84 -0.71
N LEU A 73 -3.03 9.66 0.10
CA LEU A 73 -2.89 9.29 1.51
C LEU A 73 -2.26 7.92 1.67
N VAL A 74 -2.69 6.93 0.88
CA VAL A 74 -2.19 5.56 0.93
C VAL A 74 -0.72 5.50 0.52
N GLU A 75 -0.34 6.20 -0.56
CA GLU A 75 1.05 6.27 -1.04
C GLU A 75 1.96 6.99 -0.03
N THR A 76 1.49 8.13 0.50
CA THR A 76 2.22 8.89 1.53
C THR A 76 2.44 8.05 2.80
N GLU A 77 1.42 7.32 3.24
CA GLU A 77 1.52 6.48 4.43
C GLU A 77 2.56 5.37 4.27
N ALA A 78 2.62 4.73 3.09
CA ALA A 78 3.63 3.73 2.80
C ALA A 78 5.05 4.32 2.87
N LEU A 79 5.27 5.49 2.29
CA LEU A 79 6.57 6.17 2.29
C LEU A 79 6.99 6.59 3.71
N GLU A 80 6.09 7.16 4.49
CA GLU A 80 6.37 7.54 5.87
C GLU A 80 6.65 6.34 6.77
N PHE A 81 5.89 5.26 6.62
CA PHE A 81 6.12 4.02 7.35
C PHE A 81 7.52 3.46 7.08
N HIS A 82 7.90 3.37 5.81
CA HIS A 82 9.23 2.88 5.44
C HIS A 82 10.36 3.83 5.83
N SER A 83 10.11 5.15 5.84
CA SER A 83 11.10 6.13 6.35
C SER A 83 11.47 5.87 7.81
N ILE A 84 10.50 5.45 8.64
CA ILE A 84 10.76 5.05 10.02
C ILE A 84 11.63 3.79 10.07
N LEU A 85 11.35 2.79 9.23
CA LEU A 85 12.13 1.56 9.17
C LEU A 85 13.57 1.83 8.71
N PHE A 86 13.75 2.66 7.69
CA PHE A 86 15.08 3.04 7.17
C PHE A 86 15.93 3.80 8.20
N THR A 87 15.29 4.52 9.10
CA THR A 87 15.95 5.32 10.14
C THR A 87 15.94 4.67 11.53
N SER A 88 15.40 3.45 11.64
CA SER A 88 15.44 2.65 12.87
C SER A 88 16.86 2.14 13.18
N ARG A 89 17.04 1.57 14.36
CA ARG A 89 18.31 0.96 14.78
C ARG A 89 18.09 -0.47 15.25
N PRO A 90 18.57 -1.48 14.47
CA PRO A 90 19.23 -1.33 13.16
C PRO A 90 18.27 -0.85 12.08
N PRO A 91 18.78 -0.24 10.98
CA PRO A 91 17.96 0.15 9.85
C PRO A 91 17.42 -1.09 9.12
N LEU A 92 16.15 -1.03 8.68
CA LEU A 92 15.46 -2.14 8.03
C LEU A 92 15.01 -1.75 6.63
N PHE A 93 15.39 -2.58 5.65
CA PHE A 93 15.04 -2.39 4.25
C PHE A 93 14.23 -3.61 3.77
N TYR A 94 12.94 -3.39 3.50
CA TYR A 94 12.11 -4.41 2.86
C TYR A 94 12.09 -4.28 1.33
N TRP A 95 12.38 -3.09 0.81
CA TRP A 95 12.36 -2.81 -0.61
C TRP A 95 13.55 -3.43 -1.32
N THR A 96 13.29 -4.07 -2.45
CA THR A 96 14.27 -4.54 -3.41
C THR A 96 14.41 -3.53 -4.56
N PRO A 97 15.41 -3.65 -5.42
CA PRO A 97 15.46 -2.86 -6.65
C PRO A 97 14.17 -2.97 -7.47
N SER A 98 13.60 -4.18 -7.59
CA SER A 98 12.33 -4.42 -8.29
C SER A 98 11.16 -3.67 -7.67
N THR A 99 11.08 -3.63 -6.33
CA THR A 99 10.07 -2.82 -5.61
C THR A 99 10.13 -1.36 -6.04
N VAL A 100 11.33 -0.77 -6.07
CA VAL A 100 11.52 0.64 -6.44
C VAL A 100 11.19 0.89 -7.92
N VAL A 101 11.51 -0.06 -8.82
CA VAL A 101 11.13 0.04 -10.23
C VAL A 101 9.62 0.12 -10.37
N VAL A 102 8.87 -0.78 -9.74
CA VAL A 102 7.40 -0.76 -9.80
C VAL A 102 6.84 0.56 -9.26
N MET A 103 7.32 1.05 -8.11
CA MET A 103 6.90 2.34 -7.55
C MET A 103 7.08 3.49 -8.55
N LYS A 104 8.24 3.55 -9.22
CA LYS A 104 8.53 4.58 -10.23
C LYS A 104 7.63 4.45 -11.45
N GLN A 105 7.31 3.25 -11.90
CA GLN A 105 6.39 3.03 -13.01
C GLN A 105 4.96 3.47 -12.67
N VAL A 106 4.48 3.18 -11.48
CA VAL A 106 3.17 3.67 -11.00
C VAL A 106 3.11 5.20 -11.06
N GLN A 107 4.16 5.89 -10.60
CA GLN A 107 4.22 7.35 -10.70
C GLN A 107 4.30 7.86 -12.15
N ASN A 108 4.97 7.13 -13.05
CA ASN A 108 5.01 7.45 -14.47
C ASN A 108 3.63 7.32 -15.11
N TRP A 109 2.95 6.20 -14.88
CA TRP A 109 1.60 5.95 -15.42
C TRP A 109 0.61 7.02 -14.96
N ARG A 110 0.69 7.44 -13.70
CA ARG A 110 -0.14 8.54 -13.18
C ARG A 110 0.14 9.86 -13.93
N ARG A 111 1.40 10.18 -14.22
CA ARG A 111 1.76 11.36 -15.05
C ARG A 111 1.26 11.26 -16.48
N GLU A 112 1.10 10.05 -17.01
CA GLU A 112 0.55 9.75 -18.34
C GLU A 112 -0.98 9.69 -18.35
N GLY A 113 -1.65 9.95 -17.21
CA GLY A 113 -3.11 10.00 -17.11
C GLY A 113 -3.78 8.71 -16.64
N LEU A 114 -3.03 7.65 -16.30
CA LEU A 114 -3.57 6.46 -15.65
C LEU A 114 -3.47 6.62 -14.14
N GLU A 115 -4.58 7.00 -13.52
CA GLU A 115 -4.63 7.31 -12.09
C GLU A 115 -4.49 6.04 -11.25
N CYS A 116 -3.30 5.80 -10.72
CA CYS A 116 -2.99 4.70 -9.81
C CYS A 116 -1.94 5.13 -8.78
N TYR A 117 -1.95 4.45 -7.64
CA TYR A 117 -1.11 4.75 -6.50
C TYR A 117 -0.54 3.45 -5.93
N PHE A 118 0.62 3.49 -5.28
CA PHE A 118 1.18 2.31 -4.65
C PHE A 118 1.05 2.34 -3.14
N THR A 119 1.02 1.16 -2.54
CA THR A 119 1.27 0.99 -1.12
C THR A 119 2.10 -0.27 -0.88
N ILE A 120 2.81 -0.32 0.23
CA ILE A 120 3.71 -1.42 0.57
C ILE A 120 3.64 -1.66 2.07
N ASN A 121 3.41 -2.92 2.43
CA ASN A 121 3.46 -3.39 3.80
C ASN A 121 4.90 -3.78 4.19
N THR A 122 5.07 -4.63 5.19
CA THR A 122 6.37 -5.20 5.60
C THR A 122 6.79 -6.33 4.67
N GLY A 123 6.93 -6.05 3.39
CA GLY A 123 7.28 -6.98 2.34
C GLY A 123 8.01 -6.32 1.18
N GLN A 124 8.22 -7.08 0.14
CA GLN A 124 8.89 -6.67 -1.09
C GLN A 124 7.88 -6.32 -2.18
N ASP A 125 6.69 -6.94 -2.11
CA ASP A 125 5.65 -6.81 -3.10
C ASP A 125 4.95 -5.46 -2.99
N VAL A 126 4.50 -4.96 -4.14
CA VAL A 126 3.86 -3.66 -4.27
C VAL A 126 2.37 -3.86 -4.54
N HIS A 127 1.55 -3.24 -3.72
CA HIS A 127 0.12 -3.12 -3.97
C HIS A 127 -0.11 -1.87 -4.82
N VAL A 128 -0.74 -2.03 -5.96
CA VAL A 128 -1.11 -0.92 -6.85
C VAL A 128 -2.62 -0.73 -6.79
N ILE A 129 -3.02 0.41 -6.25
CA ILE A 129 -4.42 0.77 -6.08
C ILE A 129 -4.85 1.61 -7.30
N CYS A 130 -5.94 1.22 -7.94
CA CYS A 130 -6.54 1.95 -9.05
C CYS A 130 -8.07 1.92 -8.99
N LYS A 131 -8.74 2.68 -9.87
CA LYS A 131 -10.17 2.51 -10.08
C LYS A 131 -10.47 1.13 -10.65
N LYS A 132 -11.61 0.56 -10.31
CA LYS A 132 -12.00 -0.78 -10.76
C LYS A 132 -12.01 -0.92 -12.29
N GLU A 133 -12.42 0.15 -13.00
CA GLU A 133 -12.43 0.20 -14.47
C GLU A 133 -11.03 0.12 -15.11
N ASP A 134 -9.99 0.53 -14.39
CA ASP A 134 -8.60 0.50 -14.85
C ASP A 134 -7.84 -0.76 -14.43
N ALA A 135 -8.47 -1.67 -13.67
CA ALA A 135 -7.81 -2.82 -13.06
C ALA A 135 -7.09 -3.72 -14.08
N GLU A 136 -7.73 -4.03 -15.20
CA GLU A 136 -7.16 -4.87 -16.25
C GLU A 136 -5.95 -4.19 -16.90
N LYS A 137 -6.06 -2.89 -17.21
CA LYS A 137 -4.99 -2.08 -17.81
C LYS A 137 -3.78 -2.00 -16.89
N VAL A 138 -3.99 -1.76 -15.58
CA VAL A 138 -2.91 -1.71 -14.59
C VAL A 138 -2.27 -3.10 -14.44
N SER A 139 -3.05 -4.16 -14.35
CA SER A 139 -2.55 -5.53 -14.25
C SER A 139 -1.70 -5.92 -15.47
N GLN A 140 -2.15 -5.57 -16.68
CA GLN A 140 -1.39 -5.80 -17.90
C GLN A 140 -0.06 -5.05 -17.88
N LYS A 141 -0.08 -3.74 -17.60
CA LYS A 141 1.15 -2.93 -17.52
C LYS A 141 2.14 -3.46 -16.48
N LEU A 142 1.65 -3.97 -15.34
CA LEU A 142 2.50 -4.60 -14.34
C LEU A 142 3.14 -5.89 -14.86
N THR A 143 2.39 -6.73 -15.58
CA THR A 143 2.89 -8.01 -16.14
C THR A 143 3.92 -7.80 -17.24
N GLU A 144 3.92 -6.64 -17.91
CA GLU A 144 4.91 -6.26 -18.91
C GLU A 144 6.27 -5.87 -18.31
N LEU A 145 6.32 -5.63 -16.99
CA LEU A 145 7.58 -5.29 -16.31
C LEU A 145 8.41 -6.56 -16.02
N PRO A 146 9.67 -6.61 -16.44
CA PRO A 146 10.54 -7.76 -16.17
C PRO A 146 10.73 -8.07 -14.68
N GLU A 147 10.56 -7.06 -13.82
CA GLU A 147 10.66 -7.16 -12.37
C GLU A 147 9.46 -7.83 -11.70
N VAL A 148 8.35 -7.99 -12.42
CA VAL A 148 7.10 -8.54 -11.89
C VAL A 148 6.96 -10.00 -12.28
N ILE A 149 6.95 -10.88 -11.30
CA ILE A 149 6.84 -12.34 -11.49
C ILE A 149 5.40 -12.73 -11.85
N LYS A 150 4.44 -12.11 -11.17
CA LYS A 150 2.99 -12.29 -11.39
C LYS A 150 2.21 -11.16 -10.75
N THR A 151 0.95 -11.01 -11.15
CA THR A 151 -0.02 -10.12 -10.50
C THR A 151 -1.14 -10.91 -9.82
N ILE A 152 -1.72 -10.31 -8.77
CA ILE A 152 -2.94 -10.81 -8.10
C ILE A 152 -3.89 -9.63 -7.98
N THR A 153 -5.05 -9.74 -8.61
CA THR A 153 -6.07 -8.68 -8.59
C THR A 153 -7.13 -8.98 -7.54
N ASN A 154 -7.38 -8.02 -6.68
CA ASN A 154 -8.40 -8.09 -5.63
C ASN A 154 -9.37 -6.91 -5.75
N PHE A 155 -10.59 -7.13 -5.27
CA PHE A 155 -11.65 -6.13 -5.17
C PHE A 155 -12.18 -6.11 -3.73
N PRO A 156 -12.85 -5.02 -3.31
CA PRO A 156 -13.56 -5.00 -2.05
C PRO A 156 -14.52 -6.17 -1.93
N SER A 157 -14.57 -6.78 -0.76
CA SER A 157 -15.42 -7.94 -0.47
C SER A 157 -16.08 -7.77 0.91
N PRO A 158 -17.17 -8.50 1.21
CA PRO A 158 -17.73 -8.53 2.54
C PRO A 158 -16.68 -8.88 3.60
N GLY A 159 -16.81 -8.31 4.80
CA GLY A 159 -15.93 -8.64 5.91
C GLY A 159 -16.00 -10.13 6.28
N ALA A 160 -14.98 -10.61 6.96
CA ALA A 160 -14.95 -11.99 7.47
C ALA A 160 -16.17 -12.29 8.34
N HIS A 161 -16.86 -13.41 8.07
CA HIS A 161 -18.03 -13.88 8.82
C HIS A 161 -17.94 -15.39 9.02
N LEU A 162 -18.60 -15.87 10.06
CA LEU A 162 -18.75 -17.31 10.28
C LEU A 162 -19.78 -17.88 9.30
N VAL A 163 -19.45 -19.02 8.70
CA VAL A 163 -20.33 -19.78 7.80
C VAL A 163 -21.06 -20.84 8.60
#